data_955ec376f5263158a14ed1cdefe08845
#
_entry.id   955ec376f5263158a14ed1cdefe08845
#
_cell.length_a   1.000
_cell.length_b   1.000
_cell.length_c   1.000
_cell.angle_alpha   90.00
_cell.angle_beta   90.00
_cell.angle_gamma   90.00
#
_symmetry.space_group_name_H-M   'P 1'
#
loop_
_entity.id
_entity.type
_entity.pdbx_description
1 polymer ?
#
loop_
_entity_poly.entity_id
_entity_poly.type
_entity_poly.pdbx_seq_one_letter_code
_entity_poly.pdbx_strand_id
1 'polypeptide(L)'
;MSSSLVLPTPRSTYQLVLDAARAGPEAVATQWIPDPAAYRDHLTWTYAELAARVARIANALTAMGVRRADAVTLCGVNTSMLYAATLAAQAVGIAAPVNPALSAEHLTQLIRRTGSRVVAAAGPELDPARWEGLLAVCTAVGVRAVLVLRPDGDIGDPPPLPAYTGMLVAYLDDVTAAHPADRLVGAQPPGPDDLAAFVHTGGTTGAPKIAAHTHANQLTCARGIALATGLAPGEAALGGLPLFHVNALVVTGIAPMFGHQRVVWPGPAGYRNPDLYARFWKIVQHYRIAAMSAVPTVYATLSRVPVDANISSLRLPVVGASPLPPSVREDFAAHTGRRLLEGYGLTEATCATTFTPPGEERVGSVGRVLAGQQVKTVRIGDDETWTDCAPGEDGVLAIGGPAVFAGYVADPALHGPRVSVDGVVRDGWLNTGDVGRVDADGYVYLTGRAKDLIIRGGHNIDPRVIEDGLLRHPAVQAAAAVGQPDRHAGEVPVAYVVPADPDWFNEDELHAWARTAIGEAAARPRRIHPIPAIPTTAVGKQYKPALVADAASRAVTDALAEAGIPVRGVTASHQDGRLVVTVAGADTRRIREAVAGFALSITTVP
;
A
#
# COMPACT_ATOMS: atom_id res chain seq x y z
N MET A 1 5.67 -37.30 -2.38
CA MET A 1 6.52 -36.77 -3.45
C MET A 1 5.86 -35.51 -3.96
N SER A 2 6.35 -34.34 -3.55
CA SER A 2 5.87 -33.04 -4.04
C SER A 2 6.35 -32.92 -5.49
N SER A 3 5.44 -33.03 -6.47
CA SER A 3 5.76 -32.62 -7.83
C SER A 3 6.09 -31.15 -7.78
N SER A 4 7.35 -30.80 -8.03
CA SER A 4 7.77 -29.40 -8.13
C SER A 4 6.89 -28.73 -9.20
N LEU A 5 6.07 -27.78 -8.77
CA LEU A 5 5.20 -27.02 -9.66
C LEU A 5 6.11 -26.24 -10.65
N VAL A 6 6.13 -26.68 -11.90
CA VAL A 6 6.88 -25.96 -12.94
C VAL A 6 6.00 -24.83 -13.44
N LEU A 7 6.28 -23.62 -12.95
CA LEU A 7 5.58 -22.43 -13.39
C LEU A 7 6.17 -21.87 -14.70
N PRO A 8 5.35 -21.24 -15.58
CA PRO A 8 5.83 -20.60 -16.80
C PRO A 8 6.83 -19.49 -16.52
N THR A 9 7.63 -19.13 -17.51
CA THR A 9 8.60 -18.01 -17.49
C THR A 9 8.25 -17.02 -18.60
N PRO A 10 7.13 -16.27 -18.45
CA PRO A 10 6.72 -15.28 -19.43
C PRO A 10 7.71 -14.10 -19.48
N ARG A 11 7.80 -13.45 -20.64
CA ARG A 11 8.66 -12.28 -20.82
C ARG A 11 8.00 -10.97 -20.37
N SER A 12 6.66 -10.98 -20.23
CA SER A 12 5.89 -9.80 -19.80
C SER A 12 4.60 -10.22 -19.11
N THR A 13 3.96 -9.30 -18.40
CA THR A 13 2.63 -9.52 -17.80
C THR A 13 1.59 -9.84 -18.87
N TYR A 14 1.67 -9.21 -20.05
CA TYR A 14 0.80 -9.55 -21.17
C TYR A 14 1.02 -10.98 -21.69
N GLN A 15 2.29 -11.41 -21.80
CA GLN A 15 2.59 -12.80 -22.17
C GLN A 15 2.03 -13.80 -21.14
N LEU A 16 2.09 -13.47 -19.84
CA LEU A 16 1.49 -14.31 -18.78
C LEU A 16 -0.03 -14.43 -18.96
N VAL A 17 -0.74 -13.35 -19.28
CA VAL A 17 -2.18 -13.38 -19.58
C VAL A 17 -2.48 -14.32 -20.75
N LEU A 18 -1.70 -14.25 -21.83
CA LEU A 18 -1.87 -15.11 -23.00
C LEU A 18 -1.53 -16.57 -22.70
N ASP A 19 -0.49 -16.82 -21.91
CA ASP A 19 -0.07 -18.19 -21.55
C ASP A 19 -1.13 -18.85 -20.65
N ALA A 20 -1.69 -18.10 -19.70
CA ALA A 20 -2.80 -18.58 -18.87
C ALA A 20 -4.06 -18.88 -19.71
N ALA A 21 -4.40 -18.01 -20.66
CA ALA A 21 -5.54 -18.21 -21.55
C ALA A 21 -5.35 -19.42 -22.48
N ARG A 22 -4.11 -19.70 -22.94
CA ARG A 22 -3.82 -20.86 -23.79
C ARG A 22 -3.87 -22.18 -23.02
N ALA A 23 -3.36 -22.17 -21.78
CA ALA A 23 -3.27 -23.38 -20.97
C ALA A 23 -4.60 -23.79 -20.34
N GLY A 24 -5.48 -22.83 -20.04
CA GLY A 24 -6.80 -23.08 -19.46
C GLY A 24 -7.84 -22.04 -19.89
N PRO A 25 -8.26 -22.03 -21.18
CA PRO A 25 -9.13 -20.98 -21.70
C PRO A 25 -10.46 -20.84 -20.95
N GLU A 26 -11.06 -21.96 -20.56
CA GLU A 26 -12.34 -22.02 -19.85
C GLU A 26 -12.22 -21.93 -18.33
N ALA A 27 -11.00 -21.97 -17.80
CA ALA A 27 -10.78 -21.81 -16.37
C ALA A 27 -11.16 -20.39 -15.93
N VAL A 28 -11.86 -20.30 -14.80
CA VAL A 28 -12.28 -19.01 -14.24
C VAL A 28 -11.04 -18.23 -13.78
N ALA A 29 -10.86 -17.03 -14.32
CA ALA A 29 -9.81 -16.12 -13.91
C ALA A 29 -10.28 -15.20 -12.77
N THR A 30 -11.45 -14.58 -12.92
CA THR A 30 -11.96 -13.62 -11.95
C THR A 30 -13.47 -13.74 -11.76
N GLN A 31 -13.90 -13.44 -10.54
CA GLN A 31 -15.31 -13.28 -10.17
C GLN A 31 -15.47 -11.93 -9.46
N TRP A 32 -16.36 -11.09 -9.97
CA TRP A 32 -16.60 -9.74 -9.47
C TRP A 32 -17.97 -9.68 -8.83
N ILE A 33 -18.02 -9.38 -7.55
CA ILE A 33 -19.26 -9.19 -6.78
C ILE A 33 -19.57 -7.70 -6.80
N PRO A 34 -20.60 -7.22 -7.49
CA PRO A 34 -20.91 -5.78 -7.53
C PRO A 34 -21.34 -5.26 -6.17
N ASP A 35 -22.17 -6.04 -5.45
CA ASP A 35 -22.68 -5.72 -4.12
C ASP A 35 -22.46 -6.89 -3.16
N PRO A 36 -21.68 -6.72 -2.08
CA PRO A 36 -21.49 -7.76 -1.08
C PRO A 36 -22.78 -8.22 -0.38
N ALA A 37 -23.82 -7.39 -0.32
CA ALA A 37 -25.11 -7.80 0.23
C ALA A 37 -25.78 -8.86 -0.64
N ALA A 38 -25.62 -8.77 -1.95
CA ALA A 38 -26.08 -9.72 -2.98
C ALA A 38 -24.94 -10.61 -3.49
N TYR A 39 -24.04 -11.06 -2.62
CA TYR A 39 -22.77 -11.71 -2.97
C TYR A 39 -22.87 -12.94 -3.89
N ARG A 40 -24.06 -13.51 -4.09
CA ARG A 40 -24.26 -14.60 -5.05
C ARG A 40 -24.34 -14.14 -6.49
N ASP A 41 -24.68 -12.86 -6.68
CA ASP A 41 -24.76 -12.23 -7.99
C ASP A 41 -23.37 -11.70 -8.34
N HIS A 42 -22.73 -12.27 -9.36
CA HIS A 42 -21.37 -11.93 -9.71
C HIS A 42 -21.12 -12.06 -11.22
N LEU A 43 -20.23 -11.23 -11.72
CA LEU A 43 -19.69 -11.34 -13.06
C LEU A 43 -18.51 -12.31 -13.05
N THR A 44 -18.50 -13.27 -13.95
CA THR A 44 -17.37 -14.21 -14.10
C THR A 44 -16.66 -13.98 -15.43
N TRP A 45 -15.34 -13.96 -15.39
CA TRP A 45 -14.52 -14.03 -16.60
C TRP A 45 -13.61 -15.26 -16.54
N THR A 46 -13.55 -15.98 -17.64
CA THR A 46 -12.54 -17.01 -17.90
C THR A 46 -11.21 -16.37 -18.28
N TYR A 47 -10.13 -17.15 -18.31
CA TYR A 47 -8.84 -16.64 -18.78
C TYR A 47 -8.87 -16.22 -20.26
N ALA A 48 -9.65 -16.92 -21.09
CA ALA A 48 -9.85 -16.53 -22.49
C ALA A 48 -10.57 -15.16 -22.60
N GLU A 49 -11.62 -14.95 -21.82
CA GLU A 49 -12.36 -13.68 -21.80
C GLU A 49 -11.51 -12.52 -21.25
N LEU A 50 -10.71 -12.77 -20.20
CA LEU A 50 -9.77 -11.78 -19.69
C LEU A 50 -8.76 -11.38 -20.78
N ALA A 51 -8.15 -12.34 -21.45
CA ALA A 51 -7.18 -12.07 -22.52
C ALA A 51 -7.81 -11.29 -23.67
N ALA A 52 -9.03 -11.63 -24.05
CA ALA A 52 -9.78 -10.94 -25.10
C ALA A 52 -10.08 -9.48 -24.75
N ARG A 53 -10.49 -9.19 -23.50
CA ARG A 53 -10.73 -7.84 -23.01
C ARG A 53 -9.44 -7.02 -22.96
N VAL A 54 -8.36 -7.61 -22.42
CA VAL A 54 -7.04 -6.97 -22.39
C VAL A 54 -6.57 -6.61 -23.80
N ALA A 55 -6.70 -7.52 -24.77
CA ALA A 55 -6.32 -7.24 -26.16
C ALA A 55 -7.16 -6.11 -26.80
N ARG A 56 -8.48 -6.12 -26.61
CA ARG A 56 -9.36 -5.05 -27.11
C ARG A 56 -8.99 -3.67 -26.57
N ILE A 57 -8.83 -3.57 -25.25
CA ILE A 57 -8.47 -2.31 -24.59
C ILE A 57 -7.08 -1.87 -25.04
N ALA A 58 -6.11 -2.77 -25.12
CA ALA A 58 -4.76 -2.48 -25.59
C ALA A 58 -4.75 -1.93 -27.03
N ASN A 59 -5.55 -2.51 -27.91
CA ASN A 59 -5.71 -2.04 -29.28
C ASN A 59 -6.38 -0.65 -29.35
N ALA A 60 -7.38 -0.37 -28.52
CA ALA A 60 -7.99 0.95 -28.42
C ALA A 60 -6.97 1.99 -27.92
N LEU A 61 -6.19 1.68 -26.89
CA LEU A 61 -5.11 2.55 -26.39
C LEU A 61 -4.07 2.82 -27.50
N THR A 62 -3.68 1.79 -28.26
CA THR A 62 -2.75 1.93 -29.40
C THR A 62 -3.31 2.84 -30.50
N ALA A 63 -4.60 2.72 -30.80
CA ALA A 63 -5.30 3.57 -31.78
C ALA A 63 -5.39 5.03 -31.30
N MET A 64 -5.49 5.27 -30.00
CA MET A 64 -5.40 6.61 -29.38
C MET A 64 -3.97 7.17 -29.34
N GLY A 65 -3.00 6.45 -29.83
CA GLY A 65 -1.60 6.89 -29.92
C GLY A 65 -0.74 6.52 -28.71
N VAL A 66 -1.22 5.70 -27.78
CA VAL A 66 -0.39 5.18 -26.68
C VAL A 66 0.73 4.29 -27.23
N ARG A 67 1.94 4.54 -26.80
CA ARG A 67 3.16 3.81 -27.19
C ARG A 67 3.87 3.28 -25.94
N ARG A 68 4.88 2.45 -26.12
CA ARG A 68 5.66 1.77 -25.05
C ARG A 68 6.11 2.67 -23.91
N ALA A 69 6.51 3.89 -24.21
CA ALA A 69 6.99 4.85 -23.21
C ALA A 69 5.87 5.71 -22.59
N ASP A 70 4.65 5.61 -23.07
CA ASP A 70 3.55 6.44 -22.60
C ASP A 70 2.86 5.78 -21.41
N ALA A 71 2.50 6.59 -20.42
CA ALA A 71 1.71 6.14 -19.29
C ALA A 71 0.22 6.36 -19.52
N VAL A 72 -0.58 5.42 -19.02
CA VAL A 72 -2.04 5.52 -18.91
C VAL A 72 -2.40 5.59 -17.43
N THR A 73 -3.04 6.68 -17.01
CA THR A 73 -3.51 6.81 -15.63
C THR A 73 -4.77 5.98 -15.42
N LEU A 74 -4.78 5.17 -14.35
CA LEU A 74 -5.89 4.31 -13.94
C LEU A 74 -6.43 4.86 -12.61
N CYS A 75 -7.55 5.61 -12.65
CA CYS A 75 -8.09 6.34 -11.51
C CYS A 75 -9.49 5.84 -11.17
N GLY A 76 -9.59 4.79 -10.36
CA GLY A 76 -10.90 4.21 -10.05
C GLY A 76 -10.91 3.30 -8.84
N VAL A 77 -12.11 2.82 -8.54
CA VAL A 77 -12.37 1.77 -7.56
C VAL A 77 -12.25 0.39 -8.22
N ASN A 78 -12.23 -0.68 -7.43
CA ASN A 78 -12.08 -2.04 -7.96
C ASN A 78 -13.27 -2.43 -8.86
N THR A 79 -13.02 -2.51 -10.15
CA THR A 79 -13.96 -3.04 -11.15
C THR A 79 -13.23 -3.96 -12.13
N SER A 80 -13.98 -4.85 -12.77
CA SER A 80 -13.42 -5.76 -13.77
C SER A 80 -12.73 -5.01 -14.90
N MET A 81 -13.33 -3.91 -15.37
CA MET A 81 -12.78 -3.10 -16.45
C MET A 81 -11.57 -2.29 -16.04
N LEU A 82 -11.46 -1.81 -14.77
CA LEU A 82 -10.23 -1.19 -14.27
C LEU A 82 -9.07 -2.18 -14.25
N TYR A 83 -9.34 -3.42 -13.82
CA TYR A 83 -8.34 -4.49 -13.82
C TYR A 83 -7.86 -4.82 -15.24
N ALA A 84 -8.80 -5.04 -16.18
CA ALA A 84 -8.46 -5.29 -17.58
C ALA A 84 -7.73 -4.11 -18.24
N ALA A 85 -8.14 -2.87 -17.94
CA ALA A 85 -7.47 -1.66 -18.44
C ALA A 85 -6.06 -1.51 -17.88
N THR A 86 -5.82 -1.93 -16.63
CA THR A 86 -4.47 -1.93 -16.02
C THR A 86 -3.55 -2.90 -16.77
N LEU A 87 -3.99 -4.13 -17.01
CA LEU A 87 -3.22 -5.12 -17.78
C LEU A 87 -3.03 -4.70 -19.25
N ALA A 88 -4.04 -4.08 -19.85
CA ALA A 88 -3.96 -3.57 -21.21
C ALA A 88 -2.98 -2.40 -21.35
N ALA A 89 -2.96 -1.48 -20.39
CA ALA A 89 -1.97 -0.41 -20.34
C ALA A 89 -0.54 -0.97 -20.26
N GLN A 90 -0.32 -2.03 -19.48
CA GLN A 90 0.96 -2.75 -19.44
C GLN A 90 1.32 -3.44 -20.76
N ALA A 91 0.33 -3.88 -21.53
CA ALA A 91 0.58 -4.57 -22.81
C ALA A 91 1.15 -3.63 -23.88
N VAL A 92 0.82 -2.34 -23.86
CA VAL A 92 1.18 -1.39 -24.95
C VAL A 92 1.90 -0.14 -24.46
N GLY A 93 1.93 0.11 -23.16
CA GLY A 93 2.54 1.28 -22.51
C GLY A 93 2.87 0.97 -21.06
N ILE A 94 2.61 1.93 -20.17
CA ILE A 94 2.90 1.87 -18.74
C ILE A 94 1.59 2.13 -17.96
N ALA A 95 1.17 1.21 -17.12
CA ALA A 95 0.04 1.44 -16.22
C ALA A 95 0.43 2.41 -15.09
N ALA A 96 -0.34 3.46 -14.86
CA ALA A 96 -0.15 4.39 -13.74
C ALA A 96 -1.37 4.40 -12.83
N PRO A 97 -1.56 3.36 -11.98
CA PRO A 97 -2.68 3.30 -11.07
C PRO A 97 -2.55 4.35 -9.97
N VAL A 98 -3.62 5.13 -9.77
CA VAL A 98 -3.67 6.20 -8.77
C VAL A 98 -4.88 6.05 -7.85
N ASN A 99 -4.70 6.45 -6.60
CA ASN A 99 -5.78 6.49 -5.63
C ASN A 99 -6.79 7.59 -5.98
N PRO A 100 -8.06 7.27 -6.27
CA PRO A 100 -9.07 8.26 -6.62
C PRO A 100 -9.43 9.24 -5.48
N ALA A 101 -9.08 8.90 -4.24
CA ALA A 101 -9.33 9.73 -3.07
C ALA A 101 -8.26 10.81 -2.83
N LEU A 102 -7.24 10.91 -3.66
CA LEU A 102 -6.23 11.97 -3.57
C LEU A 102 -6.85 13.35 -3.90
N SER A 103 -6.25 14.42 -3.36
CA SER A 103 -6.65 15.78 -3.70
C SER A 103 -6.42 16.08 -5.19
N ALA A 104 -7.17 17.04 -5.72
CA ALA A 104 -6.99 17.50 -7.11
C ALA A 104 -5.55 17.93 -7.41
N GLU A 105 -4.88 18.55 -6.44
CA GLU A 105 -3.47 18.94 -6.55
C GLU A 105 -2.55 17.71 -6.72
N HIS A 106 -2.67 16.70 -5.86
CA HIS A 106 -1.89 15.48 -5.95
C HIS A 106 -2.16 14.70 -7.25
N LEU A 107 -3.42 14.60 -7.66
CA LEU A 107 -3.77 13.98 -8.96
C LEU A 107 -3.12 14.74 -10.12
N THR A 108 -3.17 16.09 -10.09
CA THR A 108 -2.50 16.95 -11.07
C THR A 108 -1.00 16.67 -11.14
N GLN A 109 -0.32 16.60 -10.00
CA GLN A 109 1.10 16.32 -9.92
C GLN A 109 1.44 14.93 -10.47
N LEU A 110 0.68 13.88 -10.10
CA LEU A 110 0.90 12.51 -10.57
C LEU A 110 0.70 12.39 -12.08
N ILE A 111 -0.38 12.95 -12.64
CA ILE A 111 -0.65 12.89 -14.08
C ILE A 111 0.43 13.65 -14.87
N ARG A 112 0.88 14.83 -14.39
CA ARG A 112 1.98 15.59 -15.02
C ARG A 112 3.29 14.82 -14.97
N ARG A 113 3.66 14.25 -13.83
CA ARG A 113 4.94 13.52 -13.67
C ARG A 113 4.99 12.24 -14.49
N THR A 114 3.87 11.52 -14.59
CA THR A 114 3.78 10.33 -15.46
C THR A 114 3.70 10.67 -16.94
N GLY A 115 3.28 11.90 -17.27
CA GLY A 115 3.05 12.35 -18.64
C GLY A 115 1.83 11.71 -19.29
N SER A 116 0.88 11.21 -18.49
CA SER A 116 -0.29 10.51 -19.00
C SER A 116 -1.18 11.43 -19.84
N ARG A 117 -1.51 10.98 -21.04
CA ARG A 117 -2.43 11.66 -21.97
C ARG A 117 -3.78 10.96 -22.08
N VAL A 118 -3.86 9.73 -21.60
CA VAL A 118 -5.07 8.92 -21.52
C VAL A 118 -5.30 8.55 -20.06
N VAL A 119 -6.53 8.69 -19.60
CA VAL A 119 -6.97 8.38 -18.24
C VAL A 119 -8.14 7.41 -18.33
N ALA A 120 -8.07 6.24 -17.72
CA ALA A 120 -9.25 5.41 -17.48
C ALA A 120 -9.73 5.67 -16.04
N ALA A 121 -10.97 6.10 -15.89
CA ALA A 121 -11.45 6.62 -14.61
C ALA A 121 -12.85 6.13 -14.25
N ALA A 122 -13.11 6.01 -12.94
CA ALA A 122 -14.45 5.79 -12.41
C ALA A 122 -15.39 6.90 -12.92
N GLY A 123 -16.49 6.49 -13.56
CA GLY A 123 -17.49 7.41 -14.09
C GLY A 123 -18.44 7.95 -13.01
N PRO A 124 -19.44 8.75 -13.42
CA PRO A 124 -20.40 9.37 -12.51
C PRO A 124 -21.24 8.35 -11.74
N GLU A 125 -21.39 7.12 -12.23
CA GLU A 125 -22.10 6.04 -11.56
C GLU A 125 -21.26 5.42 -10.41
N LEU A 126 -19.93 5.42 -10.54
CA LEU A 126 -19.00 4.84 -9.55
C LEU A 126 -18.52 5.85 -8.52
N ASP A 127 -18.28 7.09 -8.92
CA ASP A 127 -17.78 8.15 -8.04
C ASP A 127 -18.37 9.53 -8.41
N PRO A 128 -19.67 9.74 -8.19
CA PRO A 128 -20.34 10.99 -8.58
C PRO A 128 -19.72 12.21 -7.88
N ALA A 129 -19.23 12.05 -6.65
CA ALA A 129 -18.70 13.15 -5.87
C ALA A 129 -17.37 13.72 -6.42
N ARG A 130 -16.56 12.88 -7.11
CA ARG A 130 -15.24 13.29 -7.62
C ARG A 130 -15.20 13.45 -9.14
N TRP A 131 -16.24 13.02 -9.84
CA TRP A 131 -16.27 12.99 -11.29
C TRP A 131 -15.94 14.33 -11.96
N GLU A 132 -16.65 15.40 -11.59
CA GLU A 132 -16.43 16.73 -12.15
C GLU A 132 -15.03 17.28 -11.83
N GLY A 133 -14.57 17.07 -10.59
CA GLY A 133 -13.22 17.46 -10.15
C GLY A 133 -12.12 16.75 -10.95
N LEU A 134 -12.31 15.46 -11.25
CA LEU A 134 -11.38 14.70 -12.09
C LEU A 134 -11.32 15.25 -13.51
N LEU A 135 -12.47 15.54 -14.13
CA LEU A 135 -12.51 16.14 -15.48
C LEU A 135 -11.83 17.51 -15.52
N ALA A 136 -12.01 18.33 -14.49
CA ALA A 136 -11.32 19.61 -14.36
C ALA A 136 -9.78 19.42 -14.27
N VAL A 137 -9.31 18.46 -13.49
CA VAL A 137 -7.88 18.10 -13.43
C VAL A 137 -7.39 17.64 -14.80
N CYS A 138 -8.09 16.72 -15.46
CA CYS A 138 -7.72 16.22 -16.78
C CYS A 138 -7.61 17.34 -17.83
N THR A 139 -8.56 18.26 -17.81
CA THR A 139 -8.54 19.46 -18.69
C THR A 139 -7.32 20.35 -18.40
N ALA A 140 -7.05 20.64 -17.14
CA ALA A 140 -5.95 21.53 -16.72
C ALA A 140 -4.56 20.96 -17.03
N VAL A 141 -4.40 19.62 -17.11
CA VAL A 141 -3.13 18.98 -17.45
C VAL A 141 -3.00 18.57 -18.92
N GLY A 142 -4.04 18.81 -19.74
CA GLY A 142 -4.03 18.52 -21.17
C GLY A 142 -4.15 17.03 -21.50
N VAL A 143 -4.95 16.28 -20.73
CA VAL A 143 -5.36 14.92 -21.06
C VAL A 143 -6.14 14.94 -22.37
N ARG A 144 -5.91 13.97 -23.26
CA ARG A 144 -6.57 13.88 -24.57
C ARG A 144 -7.80 12.98 -24.56
N ALA A 145 -7.81 11.98 -23.65
CA ALA A 145 -8.93 11.06 -23.54
C ALA A 145 -9.17 10.63 -22.09
N VAL A 146 -10.43 10.66 -21.67
CA VAL A 146 -10.93 10.05 -20.44
C VAL A 146 -11.85 8.90 -20.83
N LEU A 147 -11.41 7.68 -20.50
CA LEU A 147 -12.13 6.43 -20.72
C LEU A 147 -12.92 6.10 -19.45
N VAL A 148 -14.22 6.24 -19.55
CA VAL A 148 -15.13 6.17 -18.41
C VAL A 148 -15.43 4.71 -18.07
N LEU A 149 -15.15 4.33 -16.82
CA LEU A 149 -15.45 3.02 -16.26
C LEU A 149 -16.83 3.03 -15.62
N ARG A 150 -17.59 1.95 -15.81
CA ARG A 150 -18.89 1.72 -15.22
C ARG A 150 -18.82 0.68 -14.09
N PRO A 151 -19.83 0.61 -13.21
CA PRO A 151 -19.99 -0.50 -12.28
C PRO A 151 -20.07 -1.86 -12.99
N ASP A 152 -19.67 -2.93 -12.29
CA ASP A 152 -19.88 -4.30 -12.77
C ASP A 152 -21.36 -4.70 -12.62
N GLY A 153 -21.87 -5.53 -13.53
CA GLY A 153 -23.24 -6.04 -13.50
C GLY A 153 -24.16 -5.39 -14.52
N ASP A 154 -25.45 -5.72 -14.44
CA ASP A 154 -26.51 -5.12 -15.28
C ASP A 154 -27.04 -3.84 -14.60
N ILE A 155 -26.60 -2.70 -15.10
CA ILE A 155 -26.87 -1.38 -14.53
C ILE A 155 -27.70 -0.48 -15.45
N GLY A 156 -28.27 -1.05 -16.51
CA GLY A 156 -29.06 -0.31 -17.48
C GLY A 156 -28.25 0.61 -18.39
N ASP A 157 -28.93 1.54 -19.06
CA ASP A 157 -28.31 2.46 -20.01
C ASP A 157 -27.36 3.44 -19.30
N PRO A 158 -26.19 3.73 -19.91
CA PRO A 158 -25.23 4.67 -19.35
C PRO A 158 -25.78 6.11 -19.36
N PRO A 159 -25.53 6.91 -18.29
CA PRO A 159 -25.87 8.33 -18.31
C PRO A 159 -25.08 9.08 -19.41
N PRO A 160 -25.63 10.16 -19.96
CA PRO A 160 -24.94 10.94 -20.97
C PRO A 160 -23.66 11.56 -20.41
N LEU A 161 -22.58 11.50 -21.19
CA LEU A 161 -21.30 12.10 -20.81
C LEU A 161 -21.17 13.54 -21.34
N PRO A 162 -20.49 14.43 -20.63
CA PRO A 162 -20.26 15.79 -21.08
C PRO A 162 -19.29 15.84 -22.27
N ALA A 163 -19.55 16.75 -23.22
CA ALA A 163 -18.66 17.00 -24.34
C ALA A 163 -17.58 18.03 -23.98
N TYR A 164 -16.34 17.75 -24.33
CA TYR A 164 -15.20 18.64 -24.12
C TYR A 164 -14.48 18.95 -25.43
N THR A 165 -14.11 20.22 -25.66
CA THR A 165 -13.27 20.58 -26.80
C THR A 165 -11.84 20.12 -26.56
N GLY A 166 -11.30 19.30 -27.47
CA GLY A 166 -9.91 18.82 -27.41
C GLY A 166 -9.65 17.65 -26.45
N MET A 167 -10.68 17.12 -25.76
CA MET A 167 -10.60 15.95 -24.91
C MET A 167 -11.76 15.00 -25.21
N LEU A 168 -11.46 13.76 -25.60
CA LEU A 168 -12.47 12.71 -25.72
C LEU A 168 -12.92 12.28 -24.31
N VAL A 169 -14.23 12.24 -24.07
CA VAL A 169 -14.82 11.62 -22.88
C VAL A 169 -15.83 10.58 -23.39
N ALA A 170 -15.53 9.30 -23.19
CA ALA A 170 -16.33 8.22 -23.73
C ALA A 170 -16.26 6.98 -22.80
N TYR A 171 -17.30 6.17 -22.81
CA TYR A 171 -17.29 4.90 -22.10
C TYR A 171 -16.26 3.95 -22.70
N LEU A 172 -15.51 3.27 -21.82
CA LEU A 172 -14.44 2.34 -22.22
C LEU A 172 -15.00 1.22 -23.11
N ASP A 173 -16.18 0.70 -22.78
CA ASP A 173 -16.83 -0.37 -23.52
C ASP A 173 -17.15 0.05 -24.95
N ASP A 174 -17.69 1.26 -25.17
CA ASP A 174 -18.03 1.77 -26.49
C ASP A 174 -16.79 1.94 -27.36
N VAL A 175 -15.73 2.51 -26.77
CA VAL A 175 -14.46 2.74 -27.48
C VAL A 175 -13.80 1.42 -27.88
N THR A 176 -13.91 0.39 -27.04
CA THR A 176 -13.22 -0.89 -27.27
C THR A 176 -14.00 -1.85 -28.17
N ALA A 177 -15.31 -1.69 -28.33
CA ALA A 177 -16.20 -2.62 -29.01
C ALA A 177 -15.76 -3.02 -30.44
N ALA A 178 -15.21 -2.08 -31.21
CA ALA A 178 -14.78 -2.29 -32.58
C ALA A 178 -13.37 -2.86 -32.75
N HIS A 179 -12.63 -3.03 -31.65
CA HIS A 179 -11.22 -3.46 -31.71
C HIS A 179 -11.05 -4.98 -31.63
N PRO A 180 -10.02 -5.55 -32.31
CA PRO A 180 -9.71 -6.98 -32.25
C PRO A 180 -9.44 -7.45 -30.81
N ALA A 181 -9.89 -8.68 -30.52
CA ALA A 181 -9.76 -9.31 -29.19
C ALA A 181 -8.72 -10.45 -29.15
N ASP A 182 -8.26 -10.90 -30.31
CA ASP A 182 -7.42 -12.10 -30.48
C ASP A 182 -5.91 -11.80 -30.55
N ARG A 183 -5.53 -10.57 -30.81
CA ARG A 183 -4.12 -10.15 -30.96
C ARG A 183 -3.94 -8.65 -30.77
N LEU A 184 -2.69 -8.24 -30.52
CA LEU A 184 -2.33 -6.82 -30.60
C LEU A 184 -2.21 -6.37 -32.07
N VAL A 185 -2.67 -5.16 -32.35
CA VAL A 185 -2.60 -4.51 -33.67
C VAL A 185 -1.82 -3.19 -33.52
N GLY A 186 -0.77 -3.03 -34.33
CA GLY A 186 0.04 -1.80 -34.33
C GLY A 186 0.97 -1.63 -33.11
N ALA A 187 1.04 -2.62 -32.23
CA ALA A 187 1.97 -2.66 -31.11
C ALA A 187 2.68 -4.01 -31.03
N GLN A 188 3.93 -4.00 -30.57
CA GLN A 188 4.67 -5.21 -30.26
C GLN A 188 4.48 -5.57 -28.77
N PRO A 189 4.41 -6.86 -28.39
CA PRO A 189 4.41 -7.27 -26.99
C PRO A 189 5.65 -6.73 -26.25
N PRO A 190 5.50 -6.38 -24.96
CA PRO A 190 6.64 -5.88 -24.17
C PRO A 190 7.66 -6.96 -23.86
N GLY A 191 8.91 -6.53 -23.67
CA GLY A 191 10.00 -7.32 -23.13
C GLY A 191 10.07 -7.24 -21.59
N PRO A 192 10.96 -8.05 -20.96
CA PRO A 192 11.09 -8.09 -19.50
C PRO A 192 11.57 -6.76 -18.89
N ASP A 193 12.43 -6.03 -19.60
CA ASP A 193 13.03 -4.79 -19.13
C ASP A 193 12.20 -3.54 -19.45
N ASP A 194 11.12 -3.69 -20.24
CA ASP A 194 10.19 -2.60 -20.49
C ASP A 194 9.46 -2.23 -19.19
N LEU A 195 9.17 -0.95 -19.02
CA LEU A 195 8.39 -0.46 -17.88
C LEU A 195 6.94 -0.94 -17.99
N ALA A 196 6.47 -1.56 -16.92
CA ALA A 196 5.11 -2.09 -16.79
C ALA A 196 4.20 -1.14 -16.00
N ALA A 197 4.71 -0.55 -14.92
CA ALA A 197 3.88 0.30 -14.08
C ALA A 197 4.64 1.44 -13.40
N PHE A 198 3.92 2.54 -13.20
CA PHE A 198 4.27 3.67 -12.34
C PHE A 198 3.36 3.68 -11.13
N VAL A 199 3.88 3.27 -9.97
CA VAL A 199 3.10 3.14 -8.75
C VAL A 199 3.46 4.25 -7.77
N HIS A 200 2.48 5.09 -7.40
CA HIS A 200 2.75 6.12 -6.41
C HIS A 200 2.90 5.49 -5.01
N THR A 201 3.93 5.91 -4.29
CA THR A 201 4.11 5.51 -2.89
C THR A 201 3.47 6.55 -1.98
N GLY A 202 2.86 6.09 -0.89
CA GLY A 202 2.40 6.97 0.17
C GLY A 202 3.59 7.53 0.93
N GLY A 203 4.30 8.49 0.32
CA GLY A 203 5.34 9.24 1.01
C GLY A 203 4.76 9.95 2.21
N THR A 204 5.33 9.74 3.38
CA THR A 204 4.89 10.37 4.64
C THR A 204 5.32 11.84 4.70
N THR A 205 6.14 12.33 3.75
CA THR A 205 6.74 13.66 3.76
C THR A 205 6.91 14.18 2.34
N GLY A 206 6.03 15.09 1.88
CA GLY A 206 6.17 15.80 0.60
C GLY A 206 5.40 15.22 -0.59
N ALA A 207 5.76 15.62 -1.81
CA ALA A 207 5.13 15.14 -3.04
C ALA A 207 5.26 13.61 -3.17
N PRO A 208 4.21 12.90 -3.61
CA PRO A 208 4.25 11.44 -3.69
C PRO A 208 5.35 10.99 -4.66
N LYS A 209 6.22 10.08 -4.21
CA LYS A 209 7.19 9.42 -5.08
C LYS A 209 6.47 8.43 -5.99
N ILE A 210 6.99 8.23 -7.18
CA ILE A 210 6.45 7.29 -8.16
C ILE A 210 7.51 6.23 -8.44
N ALA A 211 7.27 5.01 -8.00
CA ALA A 211 8.13 3.85 -8.27
C ALA A 211 7.86 3.29 -9.66
N ALA A 212 8.90 3.05 -10.43
CA ALA A 212 8.84 2.46 -11.76
C ALA A 212 9.13 0.95 -11.68
N HIS A 213 8.21 0.13 -12.13
CA HIS A 213 8.37 -1.33 -12.22
C HIS A 213 8.54 -1.76 -13.67
N THR A 214 9.46 -2.66 -13.93
CA THR A 214 9.55 -3.40 -15.18
C THR A 214 8.62 -4.61 -15.16
N HIS A 215 8.39 -5.23 -16.30
CA HIS A 215 7.69 -6.52 -16.37
C HIS A 215 8.44 -7.61 -15.60
N ALA A 216 9.77 -7.65 -15.67
CA ALA A 216 10.59 -8.59 -14.92
C ALA A 216 10.42 -8.43 -13.41
N ASN A 217 10.34 -7.20 -12.91
CA ASN A 217 10.09 -6.95 -11.48
C ASN A 217 8.76 -7.59 -11.03
N GLN A 218 7.67 -7.29 -11.73
CA GLN A 218 6.34 -7.79 -11.38
C GLN A 218 6.23 -9.31 -11.52
N LEU A 219 6.79 -9.87 -12.58
CA LEU A 219 6.76 -11.32 -12.81
C LEU A 219 7.59 -12.09 -11.79
N THR A 220 8.76 -11.58 -11.40
CA THR A 220 9.60 -12.21 -10.36
C THR A 220 8.87 -12.25 -9.03
N CYS A 221 8.31 -11.13 -8.61
CA CYS A 221 7.55 -11.04 -7.36
C CYS A 221 6.31 -11.96 -7.40
N ALA A 222 5.50 -11.87 -8.45
CA ALA A 222 4.28 -12.66 -8.61
C ALA A 222 4.56 -14.18 -8.66
N ARG A 223 5.63 -14.59 -9.36
CA ARG A 223 6.05 -15.97 -9.41
C ARG A 223 6.51 -16.49 -8.04
N GLY A 224 7.27 -15.68 -7.31
CA GLY A 224 7.68 -16.02 -5.93
C GLY A 224 6.48 -16.24 -5.02
N ILE A 225 5.45 -15.40 -5.11
CA ILE A 225 4.19 -15.53 -4.37
C ILE A 225 3.44 -16.78 -4.78
N ALA A 226 3.30 -17.07 -6.07
CA ALA A 226 2.60 -18.25 -6.56
C ALA A 226 3.27 -19.54 -6.07
N LEU A 227 4.60 -19.61 -6.06
CA LEU A 227 5.37 -20.73 -5.50
C LEU A 227 5.17 -20.87 -3.99
N ALA A 228 5.22 -19.77 -3.25
CA ALA A 228 5.14 -19.77 -1.78
C ALA A 228 3.73 -20.11 -1.28
N THR A 229 2.68 -19.67 -1.96
CA THR A 229 1.29 -19.97 -1.59
C THR A 229 0.88 -21.39 -1.96
N GLY A 230 1.45 -21.96 -3.00
CA GLY A 230 1.17 -23.34 -3.44
C GLY A 230 -0.32 -23.61 -3.70
N LEU A 231 -1.09 -22.59 -4.08
CA LEU A 231 -2.51 -22.76 -4.41
C LEU A 231 -2.67 -23.62 -5.66
N ALA A 232 -3.59 -24.57 -5.61
CA ALA A 232 -3.92 -25.42 -6.74
C ALA A 232 -4.74 -24.68 -7.81
N PRO A 233 -4.74 -25.14 -9.07
CA PRO A 233 -5.61 -24.60 -10.12
C PRO A 233 -7.08 -24.57 -9.67
N GLY A 234 -7.77 -23.47 -9.94
CA GLY A 234 -9.17 -23.24 -9.57
C GLY A 234 -9.42 -22.87 -8.12
N GLU A 235 -8.42 -22.93 -7.22
CA GLU A 235 -8.58 -22.40 -5.87
C GLU A 235 -8.75 -20.87 -5.90
N ALA A 236 -9.52 -20.33 -4.94
CA ALA A 236 -9.91 -18.94 -4.93
C ALA A 236 -9.06 -18.11 -3.96
N ALA A 237 -8.56 -16.98 -4.45
CA ALA A 237 -8.03 -15.91 -3.62
C ALA A 237 -9.04 -14.75 -3.53
N LEU A 238 -9.11 -14.06 -2.37
CA LEU A 238 -9.95 -12.89 -2.18
C LEU A 238 -9.14 -11.60 -2.42
N GLY A 239 -9.57 -10.79 -3.40
CA GLY A 239 -8.94 -9.53 -3.81
C GLY A 239 -9.63 -8.32 -3.18
N GLY A 240 -9.47 -8.10 -1.88
CA GLY A 240 -10.17 -7.01 -1.18
C GLY A 240 -9.41 -5.68 -1.08
N LEU A 241 -8.13 -5.64 -1.47
CA LEU A 241 -7.32 -4.41 -1.46
C LEU A 241 -7.50 -3.60 -2.77
N PRO A 242 -7.24 -2.26 -2.74
CA PRO A 242 -7.43 -1.41 -3.92
C PRO A 242 -6.44 -1.72 -5.05
N LEU A 243 -6.90 -1.73 -6.30
CA LEU A 243 -6.09 -1.99 -7.50
C LEU A 243 -4.97 -0.96 -7.77
N PHE A 244 -5.04 0.23 -7.17
CA PHE A 244 -3.95 1.19 -7.24
C PHE A 244 -2.76 0.84 -6.34
N HIS A 245 -2.88 -0.19 -5.50
CA HIS A 245 -1.81 -0.65 -4.62
C HIS A 245 -1.17 -1.94 -5.14
N VAL A 246 0.16 -2.05 -4.99
CA VAL A 246 0.94 -3.20 -5.49
C VAL A 246 0.44 -4.55 -4.97
N ASN A 247 -0.13 -4.64 -3.77
CA ASN A 247 -0.68 -5.88 -3.25
C ASN A 247 -1.84 -6.38 -4.14
N ALA A 248 -2.81 -5.52 -4.46
CA ALA A 248 -3.92 -5.92 -5.32
C ALA A 248 -3.46 -6.23 -6.75
N LEU A 249 -2.54 -5.43 -7.31
CA LEU A 249 -2.04 -5.65 -8.66
C LEU A 249 -1.19 -6.91 -8.76
N VAL A 250 -0.23 -7.12 -7.86
CA VAL A 250 0.77 -8.20 -7.98
C VAL A 250 0.32 -9.47 -7.26
N VAL A 251 -0.10 -9.38 -5.97
CA VAL A 251 -0.45 -10.57 -5.17
C VAL A 251 -1.77 -11.19 -5.62
N THR A 252 -2.80 -10.37 -5.83
CA THR A 252 -4.13 -10.88 -6.22
C THR A 252 -4.45 -10.71 -7.70
N GLY A 253 -3.78 -9.78 -8.41
CA GLY A 253 -4.00 -9.56 -9.84
C GLY A 253 -3.13 -10.42 -10.76
N ILE A 254 -1.82 -10.54 -10.49
CA ILE A 254 -0.87 -11.20 -11.40
C ILE A 254 -0.49 -12.61 -10.92
N ALA A 255 -0.16 -12.79 -9.64
CA ALA A 255 0.33 -14.07 -9.14
C ALA A 255 -0.61 -15.26 -9.39
N PRO A 256 -1.94 -15.15 -9.27
CA PRO A 256 -2.87 -16.26 -9.54
C PRO A 256 -2.81 -16.79 -10.96
N MET A 257 -2.42 -15.98 -11.95
CA MET A 257 -2.34 -16.43 -13.35
C MET A 257 -1.27 -17.51 -13.56
N PHE A 258 -0.22 -17.56 -12.74
CA PHE A 258 0.83 -18.56 -12.84
C PHE A 258 0.33 -19.99 -12.59
N GLY A 259 -0.68 -20.15 -11.75
CA GLY A 259 -1.22 -21.46 -11.37
C GLY A 259 -2.69 -21.64 -11.71
N HIS A 260 -3.28 -20.82 -12.58
CA HIS A 260 -4.71 -20.89 -12.95
C HIS A 260 -5.64 -20.85 -11.73
N GLN A 261 -5.28 -20.07 -10.70
CA GLN A 261 -6.17 -19.78 -9.59
C GLN A 261 -7.19 -18.71 -10.03
N ARG A 262 -8.32 -18.66 -9.34
CA ARG A 262 -9.32 -17.62 -9.55
C ARG A 262 -9.27 -16.56 -8.46
N VAL A 263 -9.65 -15.33 -8.81
CA VAL A 263 -9.71 -14.23 -7.86
C VAL A 263 -11.16 -13.77 -7.69
N VAL A 264 -11.61 -13.68 -6.46
CA VAL A 264 -12.94 -13.14 -6.10
C VAL A 264 -12.75 -11.72 -5.58
N TRP A 265 -13.37 -10.75 -6.23
CA TRP A 265 -13.32 -9.33 -5.88
C TRP A 265 -14.62 -8.92 -5.18
N PRO A 266 -14.58 -8.57 -3.89
CA PRO A 266 -15.78 -8.34 -3.08
C PRO A 266 -16.26 -6.89 -3.16
N GLY A 267 -16.59 -6.44 -4.37
CA GLY A 267 -17.16 -5.11 -4.63
C GLY A 267 -16.12 -4.00 -4.81
N PRO A 268 -16.57 -2.84 -5.29
CA PRO A 268 -15.71 -1.71 -5.68
C PRO A 268 -14.86 -1.15 -4.54
N ALA A 269 -15.40 -1.11 -3.33
CA ALA A 269 -14.70 -0.60 -2.15
C ALA A 269 -13.82 -1.66 -1.45
N GLY A 270 -13.96 -2.96 -1.80
CA GLY A 270 -13.24 -4.05 -1.15
C GLY A 270 -13.38 -4.03 0.37
N TYR A 271 -12.30 -4.20 1.12
CA TYR A 271 -12.31 -4.18 2.59
C TYR A 271 -12.75 -2.85 3.22
N ARG A 272 -12.91 -1.78 2.45
CA ARG A 272 -13.44 -0.50 2.96
C ARG A 272 -14.97 -0.46 2.99
N ASN A 273 -15.64 -1.45 2.41
CA ASN A 273 -17.09 -1.55 2.48
C ASN A 273 -17.53 -2.19 3.82
N PRO A 274 -18.24 -1.48 4.70
CA PRO A 274 -18.74 -2.06 5.96
C PRO A 274 -19.72 -3.23 5.73
N ASP A 275 -20.51 -3.21 4.66
CA ASP A 275 -21.49 -4.26 4.35
C ASP A 275 -20.82 -5.59 3.99
N LEU A 276 -19.56 -5.56 3.54
CA LEU A 276 -18.77 -6.76 3.29
C LEU A 276 -18.63 -7.61 4.56
N TYR A 277 -18.39 -6.97 5.71
CA TYR A 277 -18.16 -7.70 6.97
C TYR A 277 -19.37 -8.47 7.44
N ALA A 278 -20.58 -7.94 7.21
CA ALA A 278 -21.83 -8.63 7.55
C ALA A 278 -22.05 -9.94 6.74
N ARG A 279 -21.36 -10.11 5.62
CA ARG A 279 -21.47 -11.29 4.74
C ARG A 279 -20.14 -12.03 4.58
N PHE A 280 -19.10 -11.60 5.25
CA PHE A 280 -17.72 -12.01 4.98
C PHE A 280 -17.54 -13.54 4.99
N TRP A 281 -17.95 -14.19 6.08
CA TRP A 281 -17.76 -15.63 6.21
C TRP A 281 -18.63 -16.44 5.25
N LYS A 282 -19.80 -15.92 4.89
CA LYS A 282 -20.66 -16.52 3.85
C LYS A 282 -20.03 -16.42 2.47
N ILE A 283 -19.34 -15.32 2.17
CA ILE A 283 -18.56 -15.15 0.94
C ILE A 283 -17.40 -16.15 0.94
N VAL A 284 -16.65 -16.27 2.04
CA VAL A 284 -15.58 -17.26 2.18
C VAL A 284 -16.08 -18.68 1.92
N GLN A 285 -17.22 -19.05 2.50
CA GLN A 285 -17.83 -20.36 2.27
C GLN A 285 -18.30 -20.54 0.84
N HIS A 286 -19.06 -19.60 0.29
CA HIS A 286 -19.71 -19.72 -1.03
C HIS A 286 -18.67 -19.87 -2.14
N TYR A 287 -17.66 -19.01 -2.11
CA TYR A 287 -16.58 -19.02 -3.09
C TYR A 287 -15.43 -19.98 -2.73
N ARG A 288 -15.50 -20.65 -1.58
CA ARG A 288 -14.43 -21.54 -1.09
C ARG A 288 -13.07 -20.84 -1.09
N ILE A 289 -13.03 -19.62 -0.54
CA ILE A 289 -11.80 -18.82 -0.49
C ILE A 289 -10.71 -19.58 0.24
N ALA A 290 -9.58 -19.82 -0.44
CA ALA A 290 -8.42 -20.53 0.12
C ALA A 290 -7.37 -19.55 0.67
N ALA A 291 -7.24 -18.37 0.06
CA ALA A 291 -6.29 -17.33 0.43
C ALA A 291 -6.94 -15.96 0.47
N MET A 292 -6.45 -15.10 1.36
CA MET A 292 -6.75 -13.67 1.35
C MET A 292 -5.54 -12.89 1.81
N SER A 293 -5.36 -11.67 1.29
CA SER A 293 -4.33 -10.74 1.74
C SER A 293 -4.99 -9.46 2.25
N ALA A 294 -4.65 -9.07 3.48
CA ALA A 294 -5.22 -7.89 4.09
C ALA A 294 -4.24 -7.22 5.08
N VAL A 295 -4.61 -6.03 5.55
CA VAL A 295 -3.90 -5.28 6.58
C VAL A 295 -4.40 -5.68 7.98
N PRO A 296 -3.63 -5.44 9.07
CA PRO A 296 -4.02 -5.83 10.42
C PRO A 296 -5.40 -5.33 10.86
N THR A 297 -5.81 -4.11 10.46
CA THR A 297 -7.11 -3.54 10.79
C THR A 297 -8.29 -4.33 10.25
N VAL A 298 -8.15 -4.96 9.09
CA VAL A 298 -9.16 -5.87 8.52
C VAL A 298 -9.30 -7.10 9.40
N TYR A 299 -8.20 -7.70 9.84
CA TYR A 299 -8.23 -8.87 10.71
C TYR A 299 -8.78 -8.54 12.11
N ALA A 300 -8.42 -7.38 12.67
CA ALA A 300 -8.99 -6.89 13.92
C ALA A 300 -10.53 -6.74 13.84
N THR A 301 -11.04 -6.25 12.71
CA THR A 301 -12.49 -6.19 12.46
C THR A 301 -13.08 -7.59 12.34
N LEU A 302 -12.46 -8.48 11.57
CA LEU A 302 -12.95 -9.85 11.37
C LEU A 302 -12.94 -10.69 12.64
N SER A 303 -12.06 -10.42 13.60
CA SER A 303 -12.03 -11.05 14.92
C SER A 303 -13.30 -10.77 15.75
N ARG A 304 -14.10 -9.78 15.34
CA ARG A 304 -15.35 -9.40 16.01
C ARG A 304 -16.60 -9.81 15.22
N VAL A 305 -16.44 -10.28 13.98
CA VAL A 305 -17.54 -10.72 13.11
C VAL A 305 -17.85 -12.19 13.42
N PRO A 306 -19.07 -12.54 13.89
CA PRO A 306 -19.44 -13.93 14.20
C PRO A 306 -19.20 -14.86 13.01
N VAL A 307 -18.50 -15.98 13.24
CA VAL A 307 -18.24 -16.99 12.21
C VAL A 307 -19.50 -17.84 12.03
N ASP A 308 -20.38 -17.42 11.12
CA ASP A 308 -21.68 -18.04 10.84
C ASP A 308 -21.68 -18.95 9.60
N ALA A 309 -20.50 -19.36 9.15
CA ALA A 309 -20.31 -20.15 7.93
C ALA A 309 -19.11 -21.11 8.04
N ASN A 310 -19.03 -22.08 7.12
CA ASN A 310 -17.90 -22.99 7.04
C ASN A 310 -16.70 -22.31 6.35
N ILE A 311 -15.67 -22.02 7.12
CA ILE A 311 -14.44 -21.37 6.65
C ILE A 311 -13.26 -22.33 6.50
N SER A 312 -13.53 -23.65 6.43
CA SER A 312 -12.45 -24.67 6.34
C SER A 312 -11.55 -24.51 5.11
N SER A 313 -12.07 -23.89 4.04
CA SER A 313 -11.30 -23.59 2.84
C SER A 313 -10.21 -22.54 3.05
N LEU A 314 -10.38 -21.60 4.00
CA LEU A 314 -9.43 -20.53 4.26
C LEU A 314 -8.16 -21.07 4.95
N ARG A 315 -7.10 -21.27 4.17
CA ARG A 315 -5.82 -21.81 4.64
C ARG A 315 -4.74 -20.75 4.76
N LEU A 316 -4.82 -19.69 3.96
CA LEU A 316 -3.80 -18.65 3.81
C LEU A 316 -4.38 -17.27 4.10
N PRO A 317 -4.73 -16.95 5.36
CA PRO A 317 -5.05 -15.57 5.74
C PRO A 317 -3.73 -14.80 5.94
N VAL A 318 -3.30 -14.07 4.90
CA VAL A 318 -2.01 -13.36 4.85
C VAL A 318 -2.16 -11.93 5.31
N VAL A 319 -1.30 -11.51 6.22
CA VAL A 319 -1.24 -10.13 6.70
C VAL A 319 0.08 -9.48 6.32
N GLY A 320 0.01 -8.23 5.89
CA GLY A 320 1.19 -7.45 5.52
C GLY A 320 0.92 -5.96 5.50
N ALA A 321 1.84 -5.23 4.90
CA ALA A 321 1.79 -3.78 4.72
C ALA A 321 2.01 -2.94 5.99
N SER A 322 1.78 -3.46 7.18
CA SER A 322 2.10 -2.84 8.48
C SER A 322 2.35 -3.92 9.53
N PRO A 323 3.02 -3.61 10.64
CA PRO A 323 3.26 -4.56 11.71
C PRO A 323 1.96 -5.19 12.22
N LEU A 324 1.98 -6.48 12.50
CA LEU A 324 0.85 -7.21 13.07
C LEU A 324 0.91 -7.15 14.60
N PRO A 325 -0.05 -6.49 15.27
CA PRO A 325 -0.11 -6.51 16.73
C PRO A 325 -0.33 -7.94 17.26
N PRO A 326 0.36 -8.34 18.34
CA PRO A 326 0.17 -9.66 18.95
C PRO A 326 -1.28 -9.95 19.32
N SER A 327 -2.01 -8.96 19.87
CA SER A 327 -3.42 -9.10 20.19
C SER A 327 -4.29 -9.45 18.98
N VAL A 328 -4.09 -8.80 17.84
CA VAL A 328 -4.84 -9.10 16.61
C VAL A 328 -4.57 -10.52 16.13
N ARG A 329 -3.32 -10.98 16.24
CA ARG A 329 -2.93 -12.36 15.91
C ARG A 329 -3.67 -13.37 16.78
N GLU A 330 -3.67 -13.13 18.10
CA GLU A 330 -4.26 -14.00 19.10
C GLU A 330 -5.79 -14.03 18.99
N ASP A 331 -6.42 -12.85 18.91
CA ASP A 331 -7.86 -12.70 18.78
C ASP A 331 -8.39 -13.37 17.50
N PHE A 332 -7.73 -13.15 16.38
CA PHE A 332 -8.14 -13.78 15.11
C PHE A 332 -8.02 -15.31 15.18
N ALA A 333 -6.93 -15.83 15.74
CA ALA A 333 -6.73 -17.26 15.88
C ALA A 333 -7.75 -17.90 16.84
N ALA A 334 -8.03 -17.26 17.97
CA ALA A 334 -9.02 -17.73 18.94
C ALA A 334 -10.44 -17.70 18.36
N HIS A 335 -10.78 -16.65 17.59
CA HIS A 335 -12.11 -16.46 17.02
C HIS A 335 -12.39 -17.38 15.82
N THR A 336 -11.41 -17.61 14.94
CA THR A 336 -11.62 -18.30 13.66
C THR A 336 -10.99 -19.71 13.60
N GLY A 337 -10.11 -20.06 14.53
CA GLY A 337 -9.28 -21.25 14.47
C GLY A 337 -8.22 -21.19 13.34
N ARG A 338 -7.97 -20.03 12.72
CA ARG A 338 -7.00 -19.82 11.64
C ARG A 338 -5.84 -18.96 12.11
N ARG A 339 -4.61 -19.34 11.75
CA ARG A 339 -3.42 -18.55 12.08
C ARG A 339 -3.12 -17.55 10.96
N LEU A 340 -2.80 -16.32 11.34
CA LEU A 340 -2.33 -15.31 10.39
C LEU A 340 -0.90 -15.61 9.94
N LEU A 341 -0.69 -15.53 8.63
CA LEU A 341 0.62 -15.70 7.99
C LEU A 341 1.15 -14.32 7.64
N GLU A 342 2.34 -13.98 8.13
CA GLU A 342 2.92 -12.67 7.85
C GLU A 342 3.72 -12.66 6.56
N GLY A 343 3.67 -11.50 5.88
CA GLY A 343 4.54 -11.17 4.76
C GLY A 343 5.04 -9.74 4.86
N TYR A 344 6.24 -9.49 4.36
CA TYR A 344 6.84 -8.17 4.31
C TYR A 344 7.23 -7.82 2.88
N GLY A 345 7.16 -6.53 2.58
CA GLY A 345 7.61 -5.95 1.33
C GLY A 345 7.22 -4.49 1.19
N LEU A 346 7.69 -3.89 0.13
CA LEU A 346 7.49 -2.47 -0.18
C LEU A 346 7.37 -2.29 -1.70
N THR A 347 6.85 -1.15 -2.10
CA THR A 347 6.64 -0.83 -3.53
C THR A 347 7.96 -0.84 -4.30
N GLU A 348 9.05 -0.41 -3.68
CA GLU A 348 10.39 -0.36 -4.24
C GLU A 348 11.02 -1.76 -4.46
N ALA A 349 10.49 -2.79 -3.79
CA ALA A 349 10.76 -4.21 -4.08
C ALA A 349 9.57 -4.87 -4.78
N THR A 350 8.85 -4.12 -5.58
CA THR A 350 7.66 -4.48 -6.34
C THR A 350 6.43 -4.73 -5.48
N CYS A 351 6.49 -5.62 -4.48
CA CYS A 351 5.40 -5.86 -3.52
C CYS A 351 5.90 -6.69 -2.33
N ALA A 352 5.83 -8.01 -2.40
CA ALA A 352 6.22 -8.93 -1.34
C ALA A 352 7.66 -9.41 -1.53
N THR A 353 8.43 -9.40 -0.46
CA THR A 353 9.80 -9.91 -0.39
C THR A 353 9.87 -11.16 0.45
N THR A 354 9.05 -11.24 1.50
CA THR A 354 8.99 -12.42 2.36
C THR A 354 7.56 -12.93 2.52
N PHE A 355 7.46 -14.18 2.91
CA PHE A 355 6.20 -14.85 3.22
C PHE A 355 6.45 -15.92 4.29
N THR A 356 5.52 -16.08 5.23
CA THR A 356 5.52 -17.14 6.23
C THR A 356 4.77 -18.35 5.68
N PRO A 357 5.46 -19.50 5.41
CA PRO A 357 4.77 -20.71 4.99
C PRO A 357 3.87 -21.24 6.10
N PRO A 358 2.72 -21.85 5.76
CA PRO A 358 1.86 -22.50 6.74
C PRO A 358 2.60 -23.59 7.53
N GLY A 359 2.50 -23.55 8.86
CA GLY A 359 3.17 -24.50 9.76
C GLY A 359 4.63 -24.18 10.07
N GLU A 360 5.17 -23.11 9.49
CA GLU A 360 6.54 -22.64 9.72
C GLU A 360 6.54 -21.24 10.40
N GLU A 361 5.45 -20.88 11.08
CA GLU A 361 5.32 -19.58 11.73
C GLU A 361 6.31 -19.44 12.90
N ARG A 362 7.09 -18.36 12.88
CA ARG A 362 7.97 -17.96 14.00
C ARG A 362 7.49 -16.62 14.56
N VAL A 363 7.33 -16.56 15.86
CA VAL A 363 6.88 -15.34 16.54
C VAL A 363 7.83 -14.19 16.25
N GLY A 364 7.27 -13.06 15.78
CA GLY A 364 8.01 -11.84 15.44
C GLY A 364 8.71 -11.87 14.07
N SER A 365 8.70 -13.01 13.35
CA SER A 365 9.22 -13.07 11.99
C SER A 365 8.15 -12.74 10.96
N VAL A 366 8.55 -12.07 9.90
CA VAL A 366 7.73 -11.81 8.70
C VAL A 366 7.96 -12.87 7.61
N GLY A 367 8.51 -14.02 7.98
CA GLY A 367 8.69 -15.19 7.12
C GLY A 367 10.07 -15.26 6.45
N ARG A 368 10.13 -16.07 5.40
CA ARG A 368 11.34 -16.35 4.61
C ARG A 368 11.28 -15.63 3.27
N VAL A 369 12.45 -15.41 2.70
CA VAL A 369 12.61 -14.69 1.42
C VAL A 369 11.96 -15.48 0.29
N LEU A 370 11.18 -14.80 -0.55
CA LEU A 370 10.54 -15.39 -1.72
C LEU A 370 11.56 -15.76 -2.80
N ALA A 371 11.24 -16.80 -3.57
CA ALA A 371 12.08 -17.25 -4.68
C ALA A 371 12.37 -16.10 -5.68
N GLY A 372 13.63 -15.98 -6.08
CA GLY A 372 14.11 -14.94 -6.99
C GLY A 372 14.46 -13.60 -6.32
N GLN A 373 14.39 -13.53 -4.99
CA GLN A 373 14.80 -12.35 -4.22
C GLN A 373 15.90 -12.71 -3.23
N GLN A 374 16.58 -11.69 -2.71
CA GLN A 374 17.62 -11.81 -1.69
C GLN A 374 17.40 -10.74 -0.64
N VAL A 375 17.73 -11.07 0.63
CA VAL A 375 17.70 -10.12 1.74
C VAL A 375 18.96 -10.30 2.57
N LYS A 376 19.57 -9.19 2.96
CA LYS A 376 20.64 -9.15 3.95
C LYS A 376 20.44 -7.97 4.87
N THR A 377 21.16 -7.94 5.99
CA THR A 377 21.28 -6.78 6.86
C THR A 377 22.63 -6.13 6.69
N VAL A 378 22.65 -4.80 6.71
CA VAL A 378 23.88 -4.00 6.56
C VAL A 378 23.96 -2.92 7.63
N ARG A 379 25.17 -2.60 8.07
CA ARG A 379 25.49 -1.35 8.76
C ARG A 379 25.90 -0.32 7.73
N ILE A 380 25.33 0.88 7.85
CA ILE A 380 25.67 2.01 6.99
C ILE A 380 26.49 2.99 7.84
N GLY A 381 27.73 3.21 7.45
CA GLY A 381 28.63 4.17 8.09
C GLY A 381 28.29 5.61 7.74
N ASP A 382 28.88 6.57 8.48
CA ASP A 382 28.71 8.01 8.22
C ASP A 382 29.24 8.44 6.85
N ASP A 383 30.15 7.67 6.29
CA ASP A 383 30.69 7.81 4.92
C ASP A 383 29.84 7.08 3.87
N GLU A 384 28.63 6.66 4.22
CA GLU A 384 27.71 5.88 3.40
C GLU A 384 28.23 4.49 2.98
N THR A 385 29.32 3.98 3.57
CA THR A 385 29.79 2.62 3.30
C THR A 385 28.84 1.58 3.90
N TRP A 386 28.63 0.47 3.17
CA TRP A 386 27.79 -0.64 3.64
C TRP A 386 28.67 -1.82 4.04
N THR A 387 28.45 -2.30 5.26
CA THR A 387 29.11 -3.50 5.78
C THR A 387 28.05 -4.54 6.12
N ASP A 388 28.18 -5.75 5.58
CA ASP A 388 27.26 -6.84 5.86
C ASP A 388 27.29 -7.23 7.34
N CYS A 389 26.11 -7.43 7.94
CA CYS A 389 25.96 -7.93 9.30
C CYS A 389 26.05 -9.47 9.33
N ALA A 390 26.44 -10.02 10.46
CA ALA A 390 26.36 -11.46 10.67
C ALA A 390 24.89 -11.94 10.79
N PRO A 391 24.60 -13.22 10.50
CA PRO A 391 23.27 -13.78 10.74
C PRO A 391 22.79 -13.55 12.18
N GLY A 392 21.56 -13.04 12.32
CA GLY A 392 20.97 -12.71 13.61
C GLY A 392 21.35 -11.33 14.17
N GLU A 393 22.25 -10.59 13.53
CA GLU A 393 22.62 -9.24 13.90
C GLU A 393 21.68 -8.22 13.28
N ASP A 394 21.23 -7.23 14.07
CA ASP A 394 20.36 -6.16 13.60
C ASP A 394 21.15 -5.16 12.72
N GLY A 395 20.50 -4.72 11.63
CA GLY A 395 21.00 -3.74 10.70
C GLY A 395 19.89 -3.23 9.79
N VAL A 396 20.22 -2.37 8.85
CA VAL A 396 19.26 -1.95 7.80
C VAL A 396 19.06 -3.11 6.84
N LEU A 397 17.81 -3.45 6.56
CA LEU A 397 17.48 -4.48 5.58
C LEU A 397 17.78 -3.98 4.16
N ALA A 398 18.58 -4.74 3.45
CA ALA A 398 18.85 -4.54 2.03
C ALA A 398 18.24 -5.68 1.20
N ILE A 399 17.51 -5.33 0.15
CA ILE A 399 16.84 -6.29 -0.75
C ILE A 399 17.55 -6.28 -2.09
N GLY A 400 17.86 -7.46 -2.61
CA GLY A 400 18.48 -7.66 -3.93
C GLY A 400 17.64 -8.58 -4.82
N GLY A 401 18.00 -8.56 -6.12
CA GLY A 401 17.40 -9.43 -7.12
C GLY A 401 16.41 -8.74 -8.06
N PRO A 402 15.85 -9.48 -9.03
CA PRO A 402 15.05 -8.92 -10.13
C PRO A 402 13.72 -8.30 -9.73
N ALA A 403 13.28 -8.43 -8.46
CA ALA A 403 12.09 -7.76 -7.95
C ALA A 403 12.36 -6.32 -7.46
N VAL A 404 13.63 -5.91 -7.36
CA VAL A 404 13.98 -4.51 -7.04
C VAL A 404 13.58 -3.63 -8.22
N PHE A 405 12.87 -2.55 -7.93
CA PHE A 405 12.29 -1.64 -8.93
C PHE A 405 13.35 -0.98 -9.83
N ALA A 406 12.91 -0.43 -10.96
CA ALA A 406 13.80 0.27 -11.87
C ALA A 406 14.28 1.64 -11.32
N GLY A 407 13.58 2.18 -10.31
CA GLY A 407 13.88 3.46 -9.68
C GLY A 407 12.65 4.33 -9.50
N TYR A 408 12.86 5.57 -9.06
CA TYR A 408 11.80 6.57 -8.99
C TYR A 408 11.70 7.39 -10.27
N VAL A 409 10.47 7.71 -10.67
CA VAL A 409 10.22 8.61 -11.80
C VAL A 409 10.71 10.02 -11.44
N ALA A 410 11.64 10.53 -12.24
CA ALA A 410 12.19 11.87 -12.09
C ALA A 410 11.13 12.95 -12.39
N ASP A 411 11.35 14.16 -11.88
CA ASP A 411 10.55 15.31 -12.27
C ASP A 411 10.84 15.65 -13.74
N PRO A 412 9.83 15.74 -14.62
CA PRO A 412 10.04 16.10 -16.03
C PRO A 412 10.71 17.46 -16.25
N ALA A 413 10.67 18.35 -15.25
CA ALA A 413 11.34 19.66 -15.30
C ALA A 413 12.85 19.56 -15.05
N LEU A 414 13.36 18.43 -14.57
CA LEU A 414 14.77 18.19 -14.32
C LEU A 414 15.43 17.53 -15.56
N HIS A 415 16.64 17.98 -15.88
CA HIS A 415 17.45 17.30 -16.89
C HIS A 415 18.00 15.99 -16.31
N GLY A 416 17.81 14.88 -17.02
CA GLY A 416 18.31 13.59 -16.57
C GLY A 416 17.49 12.40 -17.09
N PRO A 417 17.80 11.17 -16.68
CA PRO A 417 17.04 9.99 -17.04
C PRO A 417 15.63 10.05 -16.43
N ARG A 418 14.64 9.50 -17.15
CA ARG A 418 13.24 9.45 -16.70
C ARG A 418 13.06 8.71 -15.37
N VAL A 419 13.94 7.76 -15.07
CA VAL A 419 13.91 6.94 -13.85
C VAL A 419 15.31 6.93 -13.24
N SER A 420 15.40 7.13 -11.92
CA SER A 420 16.67 7.10 -11.18
C SER A 420 16.56 6.23 -9.93
N VAL A 421 17.65 5.55 -9.61
CA VAL A 421 17.85 4.76 -8.38
C VAL A 421 18.71 5.49 -7.35
N ASP A 422 19.13 6.73 -7.64
CA ASP A 422 20.08 7.49 -6.83
C ASP A 422 19.63 7.60 -5.37
N GLY A 423 20.55 7.31 -4.47
CA GLY A 423 20.33 7.37 -3.02
C GLY A 423 19.47 6.22 -2.44
N VAL A 424 18.99 5.28 -3.27
CA VAL A 424 18.13 4.17 -2.81
C VAL A 424 18.69 2.80 -3.15
N VAL A 425 19.35 2.63 -4.31
CA VAL A 425 19.94 1.35 -4.71
C VAL A 425 21.45 1.53 -4.85
N ARG A 426 22.21 0.63 -4.23
CA ARG A 426 23.66 0.57 -4.30
C ARG A 426 24.11 -0.84 -4.64
N ASP A 427 24.91 -1.01 -5.68
CA ASP A 427 25.44 -2.29 -6.15
C ASP A 427 24.36 -3.37 -6.32
N GLY A 428 23.16 -2.98 -6.80
CA GLY A 428 22.01 -3.86 -7.00
C GLY A 428 21.19 -4.14 -5.74
N TRP A 429 21.52 -3.54 -4.58
CA TRP A 429 20.82 -3.67 -3.32
C TRP A 429 20.01 -2.42 -2.99
N LEU A 430 18.73 -2.60 -2.77
CA LEU A 430 17.80 -1.58 -2.31
C LEU A 430 17.94 -1.36 -0.81
N ASN A 431 18.21 -0.13 -0.39
CA ASN A 431 18.07 0.30 1.01
C ASN A 431 16.59 0.48 1.33
N THR A 432 16.05 -0.38 2.18
CA THR A 432 14.62 -0.31 2.54
C THR A 432 14.30 0.79 3.55
N GLY A 433 15.30 1.23 4.32
CA GLY A 433 15.11 2.08 5.50
C GLY A 433 14.42 1.37 6.66
N ASP A 434 14.14 0.06 6.55
CA ASP A 434 13.63 -0.77 7.63
C ASP A 434 14.80 -1.43 8.36
N VAL A 435 14.74 -1.50 9.69
CA VAL A 435 15.75 -2.15 10.54
C VAL A 435 15.26 -3.53 10.92
N GLY A 436 16.17 -4.49 10.94
CA GLY A 436 15.83 -5.85 11.29
C GLY A 436 17.03 -6.79 11.25
N ARG A 437 16.77 -8.08 11.28
CA ARG A 437 17.80 -9.13 11.16
C ARG A 437 17.31 -10.28 10.31
N VAL A 438 18.26 -11.02 9.76
CA VAL A 438 18.02 -12.30 9.09
C VAL A 438 18.72 -13.37 9.92
N ASP A 439 17.99 -14.37 10.40
CA ASP A 439 18.57 -15.45 11.18
C ASP A 439 19.31 -16.50 10.31
N ALA A 440 19.98 -17.44 10.94
CA ALA A 440 20.74 -18.48 10.24
C ALA A 440 19.88 -19.43 9.38
N ASP A 441 18.57 -19.51 9.66
CA ASP A 441 17.61 -20.30 8.91
C ASP A 441 16.94 -19.49 7.78
N GLY A 442 17.29 -18.21 7.61
CA GLY A 442 16.78 -17.31 6.58
C GLY A 442 15.43 -16.67 6.91
N TYR A 443 15.01 -16.66 8.18
CA TYR A 443 13.83 -15.90 8.60
C TYR A 443 14.19 -14.44 8.84
N VAL A 444 13.30 -13.57 8.36
CA VAL A 444 13.45 -12.11 8.48
C VAL A 444 12.62 -11.61 9.66
N TYR A 445 13.22 -10.76 10.47
CA TYR A 445 12.60 -10.10 11.61
C TYR A 445 12.73 -8.59 11.43
N LEU A 446 11.62 -7.87 11.60
CA LEU A 446 11.61 -6.41 11.56
C LEU A 446 11.68 -5.88 12.98
N THR A 447 12.62 -4.98 13.27
CA THR A 447 12.78 -4.32 14.57
C THR A 447 12.44 -2.84 14.53
N GLY A 448 12.13 -2.24 13.37
CA GLY A 448 11.66 -0.86 13.24
C GLY A 448 11.90 -0.25 11.88
N ARG A 449 11.62 1.05 11.78
CA ARG A 449 12.08 1.89 10.67
C ARG A 449 13.14 2.84 11.19
N ALA A 450 14.25 2.95 10.50
CA ALA A 450 15.35 3.83 10.90
C ALA A 450 14.87 5.27 11.17
N LYS A 451 13.97 5.79 10.34
CA LYS A 451 13.39 7.14 10.44
C LYS A 451 12.26 7.30 11.46
N ASP A 452 11.68 6.20 11.95
CA ASP A 452 10.57 6.22 12.90
C ASP A 452 11.06 5.91 14.34
N LEU A 453 12.35 5.53 14.49
CA LEU A 453 12.97 5.33 15.80
C LEU A 453 12.93 6.63 16.60
N ILE A 454 12.54 6.53 17.84
CA ILE A 454 12.57 7.66 18.79
C ILE A 454 13.97 7.75 19.36
N ILE A 455 14.69 8.83 19.09
CA ILE A 455 16.09 9.00 19.50
C ILE A 455 16.16 9.76 20.80
N ARG A 456 16.16 9.03 21.92
CA ARG A 456 16.20 9.60 23.26
C ARG A 456 17.62 9.55 23.84
N GLY A 457 18.32 10.67 23.85
CA GLY A 457 19.67 10.75 24.40
C GLY A 457 20.68 9.80 23.74
N GLY A 458 20.54 9.56 22.43
CA GLY A 458 21.34 8.62 21.66
C GLY A 458 20.87 7.17 21.73
N HIS A 459 19.79 6.88 22.48
CA HIS A 459 19.18 5.56 22.56
C HIS A 459 18.04 5.44 21.54
N ASN A 460 18.11 4.45 20.66
CA ASN A 460 17.11 4.18 19.62
C ASN A 460 15.98 3.33 20.18
N ILE A 461 14.79 3.90 20.30
CA ILE A 461 13.59 3.25 20.82
C ILE A 461 12.66 2.90 19.65
N ASP A 462 12.32 1.63 19.53
CA ASP A 462 11.28 1.19 18.59
C ASP A 462 9.89 1.59 19.12
N PRO A 463 9.13 2.43 18.41
CA PRO A 463 7.76 2.79 18.82
C PRO A 463 6.84 1.60 19.06
N ARG A 464 7.06 0.46 18.37
CA ARG A 464 6.24 -0.75 18.52
C ARG A 464 6.30 -1.34 19.92
N VAL A 465 7.41 -1.23 20.60
CA VAL A 465 7.54 -1.69 22.00
C VAL A 465 6.51 -0.97 22.89
N ILE A 466 6.28 0.31 22.61
CA ILE A 466 5.31 1.15 23.32
C ILE A 466 3.89 0.79 22.89
N GLU A 467 3.66 0.71 21.58
CA GLU A 467 2.36 0.41 20.98
C GLU A 467 1.84 -0.95 21.45
N ASP A 468 2.65 -1.99 21.33
CA ASP A 468 2.31 -3.36 21.76
C ASP A 468 2.10 -3.44 23.28
N GLY A 469 2.87 -2.67 24.05
CA GLY A 469 2.71 -2.59 25.51
C GLY A 469 1.35 -2.01 25.89
N LEU A 470 0.94 -0.92 25.25
CA LEU A 470 -0.33 -0.23 25.49
C LEU A 470 -1.54 -1.00 24.96
N LEU A 471 -1.41 -1.66 23.81
CA LEU A 471 -2.48 -2.47 23.18
C LEU A 471 -2.90 -3.68 24.05
N ARG A 472 -2.06 -4.13 24.98
CA ARG A 472 -2.45 -5.19 25.94
C ARG A 472 -3.39 -4.69 27.06
N HIS A 473 -3.57 -3.38 27.19
CA HIS A 473 -4.53 -2.84 28.15
C HIS A 473 -5.95 -2.99 27.65
N PRO A 474 -6.89 -3.57 28.42
CA PRO A 474 -8.24 -3.90 27.93
C PRO A 474 -9.06 -2.68 27.48
N ALA A 475 -8.77 -1.50 28.02
CA ALA A 475 -9.44 -0.27 27.65
C ALA A 475 -8.79 0.47 26.45
N VAL A 476 -7.74 -0.09 25.81
CA VAL A 476 -7.08 0.49 24.64
C VAL A 476 -7.44 -0.28 23.37
N GLN A 477 -8.13 0.37 22.46
CA GLN A 477 -8.51 -0.20 21.16
C GLN A 477 -7.40 -0.10 20.12
N ALA A 478 -6.67 1.03 20.10
CA ALA A 478 -5.55 1.24 19.21
C ALA A 478 -4.50 2.14 19.88
N ALA A 479 -3.23 1.99 19.49
CA ALA A 479 -2.14 2.79 19.99
C ALA A 479 -1.15 3.13 18.87
N ALA A 480 -0.54 4.31 18.96
CA ALA A 480 0.59 4.73 18.14
C ALA A 480 1.58 5.51 19.01
N ALA A 481 2.88 5.36 18.78
CA ALA A 481 3.92 6.08 19.50
C ALA A 481 4.85 6.82 18.54
N VAL A 482 5.29 8.02 18.95
CA VAL A 482 6.19 8.88 18.19
C VAL A 482 7.17 9.60 19.13
N GLY A 483 8.28 10.10 18.57
CA GLY A 483 9.17 11.02 19.26
C GLY A 483 8.53 12.41 19.39
N GLN A 484 8.45 12.93 20.60
CA GLN A 484 8.19 14.33 20.87
C GLN A 484 9.53 15.05 21.03
N PRO A 485 9.77 16.16 20.34
CA PRO A 485 10.99 16.96 20.52
C PRO A 485 11.20 17.37 21.97
N ASP A 486 12.43 17.18 22.46
CA ASP A 486 12.84 17.53 23.82
C ASP A 486 14.20 18.26 23.80
N ARG A 487 14.34 19.31 24.63
CA ARG A 487 15.53 20.19 24.65
C ARG A 487 16.81 19.50 25.12
N HIS A 488 16.68 18.43 25.91
CA HIS A 488 17.80 17.76 26.55
C HIS A 488 18.09 16.36 25.98
N ALA A 489 17.02 15.64 25.67
CA ALA A 489 17.12 14.26 25.21
C ALA A 489 17.06 14.13 23.68
N GLY A 490 16.90 15.24 22.95
CA GLY A 490 16.60 15.24 21.52
C GLY A 490 15.13 14.90 21.28
N GLU A 491 14.73 13.67 21.64
CA GLU A 491 13.33 13.24 21.65
C GLU A 491 12.97 12.50 22.93
N VAL A 492 11.69 12.50 23.25
CA VAL A 492 11.10 11.63 24.29
C VAL A 492 9.88 10.91 23.70
N PRO A 493 9.65 9.63 24.07
CA PRO A 493 8.50 8.91 23.57
C PRO A 493 7.20 9.48 24.11
N VAL A 494 6.22 9.68 23.24
CA VAL A 494 4.83 9.96 23.57
C VAL A 494 3.92 8.98 22.83
N ALA A 495 2.77 8.67 23.43
CA ALA A 495 1.81 7.74 22.85
C ALA A 495 0.46 8.42 22.60
N TYR A 496 -0.22 7.94 21.58
CA TYR A 496 -1.59 8.28 21.24
C TYR A 496 -2.42 7.00 21.31
N VAL A 497 -3.52 7.02 22.06
CA VAL A 497 -4.40 5.87 22.24
C VAL A 497 -5.81 6.17 21.80
N VAL A 498 -6.46 5.18 21.22
CA VAL A 498 -7.90 5.18 20.97
C VAL A 498 -8.51 4.33 22.06
N PRO A 499 -9.32 4.92 22.97
CA PRO A 499 -10.00 4.15 24.00
C PRO A 499 -11.04 3.19 23.39
N ALA A 500 -11.22 2.02 24.01
CA ALA A 500 -12.27 1.08 23.63
C ALA A 500 -13.67 1.62 23.94
N ASP A 501 -13.79 2.41 25.01
CA ASP A 501 -14.95 3.24 25.35
C ASP A 501 -14.55 4.70 25.16
N PRO A 502 -15.19 5.47 24.28
CA PRO A 502 -14.85 6.87 24.03
C PRO A 502 -14.87 7.78 25.27
N ASP A 503 -15.68 7.42 26.25
CA ASP A 503 -15.80 8.19 27.50
C ASP A 503 -14.75 7.79 28.56
N TRP A 504 -14.00 6.72 28.32
CA TRP A 504 -12.93 6.28 29.21
C TRP A 504 -11.59 6.86 28.79
N PHE A 505 -10.92 7.56 29.69
CA PHE A 505 -9.51 7.87 29.58
C PHE A 505 -8.91 8.15 30.96
N ASN A 506 -7.85 7.42 31.30
CA ASN A 506 -7.11 7.61 32.53
C ASN A 506 -5.60 7.51 32.26
N GLU A 507 -4.93 8.67 32.12
CA GLU A 507 -3.50 8.73 31.81
C GLU A 507 -2.65 8.09 32.90
N ASP A 508 -2.99 8.27 34.18
CA ASP A 508 -2.24 7.72 35.32
C ASP A 508 -2.29 6.19 35.36
N GLU A 509 -3.47 5.61 35.06
CA GLU A 509 -3.66 4.16 34.95
C GLU A 509 -2.83 3.60 33.79
N LEU A 510 -2.86 4.25 32.63
CA LEU A 510 -2.04 3.85 31.47
C LEU A 510 -0.55 3.98 31.74
N HIS A 511 -0.10 4.99 32.48
CA HIS A 511 1.29 5.11 32.93
C HIS A 511 1.67 4.00 33.91
N ALA A 512 0.77 3.65 34.86
CA ALA A 512 0.97 2.53 35.77
C ALA A 512 1.09 1.20 35.00
N TRP A 513 0.22 0.99 34.02
CA TRP A 513 0.28 -0.16 33.13
C TRP A 513 1.59 -0.20 32.33
N ALA A 514 1.97 0.91 31.70
CA ALA A 514 3.20 0.99 30.89
C ALA A 514 4.46 0.65 31.69
N ARG A 515 4.51 0.93 32.99
CA ARG A 515 5.62 0.54 33.87
C ARG A 515 5.82 -0.98 33.96
N THR A 516 4.76 -1.75 33.85
CA THR A 516 4.81 -3.22 33.91
C THR A 516 4.84 -3.87 32.53
N ALA A 517 4.10 -3.31 31.56
CA ALA A 517 3.97 -3.87 30.22
C ALA A 517 5.17 -3.52 29.30
N ILE A 518 5.87 -2.41 29.56
CA ILE A 518 7.04 -1.96 28.78
C ILE A 518 8.30 -2.18 29.63
N GLY A 519 9.05 -3.24 29.30
CA GLY A 519 10.25 -3.64 30.06
C GLY A 519 11.37 -2.61 29.98
N GLU A 520 11.51 -1.92 28.86
CA GLU A 520 12.52 -0.90 28.64
C GLU A 520 12.10 0.44 29.24
N ALA A 521 12.79 0.90 30.28
CA ALA A 521 12.41 2.13 30.99
C ALA A 521 12.51 3.39 30.11
N ALA A 522 13.45 3.43 29.15
CA ALA A 522 13.63 4.55 28.23
C ALA A 522 12.47 4.66 27.24
N ALA A 523 11.82 3.55 26.90
CA ALA A 523 10.69 3.46 25.99
C ALA A 523 9.34 3.84 26.63
N ARG A 524 9.28 3.96 27.96
CA ARG A 524 8.03 4.35 28.63
C ARG A 524 7.62 5.75 28.22
N PRO A 525 6.36 5.94 27.71
CA PRO A 525 5.92 7.22 27.19
C PRO A 525 5.89 8.28 28.30
N ARG A 526 6.33 9.50 27.96
CA ARG A 526 6.29 10.65 28.87
C ARG A 526 4.86 11.19 29.02
N ARG A 527 4.08 11.11 27.93
CA ARG A 527 2.68 11.49 27.87
C ARG A 527 1.90 10.46 27.06
N ILE A 528 0.63 10.29 27.40
CA ILE A 528 -0.32 9.45 26.67
C ILE A 528 -1.54 10.30 26.35
N HIS A 529 -1.87 10.46 25.08
CA HIS A 529 -2.94 11.33 24.60
C HIS A 529 -4.10 10.50 24.03
N PRO A 530 -5.36 10.75 24.43
CA PRO A 530 -6.51 10.14 23.79
C PRO A 530 -6.77 10.81 22.43
N ILE A 531 -7.09 9.99 21.43
CA ILE A 531 -7.54 10.44 20.11
C ILE A 531 -8.71 9.59 19.64
N PRO A 532 -9.62 10.14 18.82
CA PRO A 532 -10.79 9.41 18.34
C PRO A 532 -10.44 8.28 17.37
N ALA A 533 -9.34 8.43 16.61
CA ALA A 533 -8.83 7.42 15.69
C ALA A 533 -7.35 7.65 15.42
N ILE A 534 -6.58 6.57 15.21
CA ILE A 534 -5.21 6.69 14.67
C ILE A 534 -5.31 7.14 13.21
N PRO A 535 -4.62 8.23 12.81
CA PRO A 535 -4.55 8.64 11.42
C PRO A 535 -4.02 7.49 10.55
N THR A 536 -4.67 7.24 9.41
CA THR A 536 -4.29 6.17 8.49
C THR A 536 -4.13 6.67 7.06
N THR A 537 -3.31 5.97 6.29
CA THR A 537 -3.25 6.14 4.84
C THR A 537 -4.49 5.53 4.17
N ALA A 538 -4.70 5.80 2.89
CA ALA A 538 -5.80 5.23 2.10
C ALA A 538 -5.81 3.69 2.03
N VAL A 539 -4.70 3.05 2.36
CA VAL A 539 -4.56 1.58 2.43
C VAL A 539 -4.59 1.04 3.86
N GLY A 540 -4.99 1.87 4.85
CA GLY A 540 -5.17 1.46 6.25
C GLY A 540 -3.88 1.36 7.08
N LYS A 541 -2.75 1.86 6.58
CA LYS A 541 -1.50 1.97 7.36
C LYS A 541 -1.57 3.16 8.30
N GLN A 542 -1.00 3.05 9.50
CA GLN A 542 -0.84 4.19 10.41
C GLN A 542 -0.07 5.34 9.74
N TYR A 543 -0.58 6.55 9.87
CA TYR A 543 0.03 7.77 9.33
C TYR A 543 0.66 8.59 10.45
N LYS A 544 1.86 8.16 10.91
CA LYS A 544 2.60 8.78 12.01
C LYS A 544 3.00 10.24 11.80
N PRO A 545 3.24 10.76 10.58
CA PRO A 545 3.62 12.17 10.41
C PRO A 545 2.62 13.17 10.99
N ALA A 546 1.32 12.87 10.99
CA ALA A 546 0.32 13.71 11.64
C ALA A 546 0.50 13.75 13.16
N LEU A 547 0.85 12.61 13.77
CA LEU A 547 1.11 12.48 15.21
C LEU A 547 2.43 13.15 15.61
N VAL A 548 3.46 13.04 14.77
CA VAL A 548 4.74 13.76 14.96
C VAL A 548 4.53 15.27 14.92
N ALA A 549 3.71 15.76 13.99
CA ALA A 549 3.37 17.18 13.91
C ALA A 549 2.59 17.65 15.15
N ASP A 550 1.62 16.87 15.63
CA ASP A 550 0.90 17.17 16.87
C ASP A 550 1.84 17.19 18.08
N ALA A 551 2.70 16.17 18.21
CA ALA A 551 3.69 16.08 19.30
C ALA A 551 4.65 17.28 19.31
N ALA A 552 5.12 17.73 18.14
CA ALA A 552 5.96 18.92 18.01
C ALA A 552 5.23 20.21 18.38
N SER A 553 3.97 20.34 17.95
CA SER A 553 3.13 21.50 18.31
C SER A 553 2.93 21.58 19.82
N ARG A 554 2.65 20.45 20.48
CA ARG A 554 2.50 20.36 21.95
C ARG A 554 3.80 20.73 22.67
N ALA A 555 4.94 20.19 22.24
CA ALA A 555 6.25 20.49 22.85
C ALA A 555 6.58 21.97 22.82
N VAL A 556 6.32 22.63 21.68
CA VAL A 556 6.54 24.07 21.51
C VAL A 556 5.52 24.87 22.33
N THR A 557 4.25 24.46 22.35
CA THR A 557 3.20 25.11 23.15
C THR A 557 3.54 25.09 24.65
N ASP A 558 3.93 23.92 25.16
CA ASP A 558 4.32 23.76 26.56
C ASP A 558 5.53 24.64 26.92
N ALA A 559 6.54 24.68 26.05
CA ALA A 559 7.73 25.51 26.24
C ALA A 559 7.44 27.01 26.26
N LEU A 560 6.50 27.47 25.44
CA LEU A 560 6.07 28.87 25.41
C LEU A 560 5.24 29.23 26.64
N ALA A 561 4.40 28.31 27.09
CA ALA A 561 3.62 28.45 28.32
C ALA A 561 4.52 28.51 29.56
N GLU A 562 5.54 27.63 29.66
CA GLU A 562 6.55 27.64 30.72
C GLU A 562 7.34 28.97 30.76
N ALA A 563 7.62 29.55 29.57
CA ALA A 563 8.30 30.84 29.46
C ALA A 563 7.38 32.06 29.69
N GLY A 564 6.09 31.84 29.93
CA GLY A 564 5.09 32.90 30.09
C GLY A 564 4.92 33.78 28.85
N ILE A 565 5.03 33.18 27.66
CA ILE A 565 4.91 33.88 26.37
C ILE A 565 3.54 33.60 25.77
N PRO A 566 2.66 34.61 25.70
CA PRO A 566 1.35 34.43 25.07
C PRO A 566 1.49 34.32 23.54
N VAL A 567 0.86 33.30 22.96
CA VAL A 567 0.80 33.07 21.52
C VAL A 567 -0.64 32.87 21.09
N ARG A 568 -0.97 33.19 19.84
CA ARG A 568 -2.31 32.98 19.27
C ARG A 568 -2.51 31.51 18.80
N GLY A 569 -1.43 30.85 18.49
CA GLY A 569 -1.48 29.43 18.09
C GLY A 569 -0.10 28.88 17.73
N VAL A 570 0.00 27.57 17.84
CA VAL A 570 1.14 26.79 17.40
C VAL A 570 0.61 25.69 16.48
N THR A 571 1.15 25.59 15.28
CA THR A 571 0.81 24.53 14.33
C THR A 571 2.07 23.91 13.77
N ALA A 572 2.05 22.62 13.46
CA ALA A 572 3.15 21.96 12.79
C ALA A 572 2.66 21.21 11.57
N SER A 573 3.49 21.21 10.53
CA SER A 573 3.22 20.49 9.29
C SER A 573 4.52 20.08 8.62
N HIS A 574 4.44 19.06 7.76
CA HIS A 574 5.56 18.70 6.92
C HIS A 574 5.54 19.55 5.64
N GLN A 575 6.63 20.30 5.40
CA GLN A 575 6.84 21.11 4.21
C GLN A 575 8.14 20.66 3.54
N ASP A 576 8.09 20.27 2.28
CA ASP A 576 9.23 19.75 1.52
C ASP A 576 10.05 18.67 2.27
N GLY A 577 9.33 17.77 2.95
CA GLY A 577 9.93 16.66 3.71
C GLY A 577 10.50 17.03 5.08
N ARG A 578 10.39 18.28 5.52
CA ARG A 578 10.85 18.77 6.82
C ARG A 578 9.68 19.11 7.73
N LEU A 579 9.80 18.80 9.00
CA LEU A 579 8.83 19.23 10.01
C LEU A 579 9.06 20.71 10.32
N VAL A 580 8.04 21.53 10.05
CA VAL A 580 8.06 22.98 10.31
C VAL A 580 7.00 23.31 11.33
N VAL A 581 7.38 23.96 12.40
CA VAL A 581 6.46 24.47 13.42
C VAL A 581 6.26 25.96 13.21
N THR A 582 5.02 26.40 13.06
CA THR A 582 4.64 27.80 12.90
C THR A 582 4.04 28.31 14.20
N VAL A 583 4.61 29.37 14.74
CA VAL A 583 4.14 30.02 15.97
C VAL A 583 3.57 31.41 15.63
N ALA A 584 2.30 31.62 15.92
CA ALA A 584 1.62 32.90 15.75
C ALA A 584 1.69 33.72 17.05
N GLY A 585 2.51 34.77 17.06
CA GLY A 585 2.71 35.60 18.26
C GLY A 585 3.51 36.88 18.00
N ALA A 586 3.26 37.90 18.80
CA ALA A 586 3.82 39.25 18.60
C ALA A 586 5.31 39.36 18.99
N ASP A 587 5.78 38.59 19.99
CA ASP A 587 7.16 38.70 20.49
C ASP A 587 8.08 37.62 19.88
N THR A 588 8.43 37.83 18.61
CA THR A 588 9.26 36.91 17.83
C THR A 588 10.62 36.61 18.49
N ARG A 589 11.20 37.58 19.21
CA ARG A 589 12.50 37.37 19.87
C ARG A 589 12.38 36.40 21.05
N ARG A 590 11.45 36.67 21.97
CA ARG A 590 11.21 35.79 23.12
C ARG A 590 10.76 34.40 22.69
N ILE A 591 9.94 34.30 21.65
CA ILE A 591 9.55 33.00 21.07
C ILE A 591 10.79 32.23 20.63
N ARG A 592 11.68 32.82 19.83
CA ARG A 592 12.91 32.16 19.37
C ARG A 592 13.83 31.74 20.52
N GLU A 593 13.99 32.57 21.53
CA GLU A 593 14.77 32.23 22.72
C GLU A 593 14.15 31.02 23.47
N ALA A 594 12.84 31.04 23.65
CA ALA A 594 12.13 29.96 24.34
C ALA A 594 12.18 28.60 23.63
N VAL A 595 12.33 28.60 22.32
CA VAL A 595 12.33 27.36 21.50
C VAL A 595 13.72 26.96 20.97
N ALA A 596 14.76 27.73 21.29
CA ALA A 596 16.11 27.54 20.74
C ALA A 596 16.76 26.18 21.04
N GLY A 597 16.29 25.47 22.08
CA GLY A 597 16.80 24.13 22.44
C GLY A 597 16.21 22.96 21.65
N PHE A 598 15.19 23.20 20.81
CA PHE A 598 14.60 22.14 20.01
C PHE A 598 15.30 22.02 18.65
N ALA A 599 15.55 20.78 18.24
CA ALA A 599 16.05 20.46 16.88
C ALA A 599 14.91 20.55 15.85
N LEU A 600 14.24 21.72 15.75
CA LEU A 600 13.09 21.95 14.89
C LEU A 600 13.30 23.14 13.97
N SER A 601 12.69 23.09 12.77
CA SER A 601 12.52 24.28 11.92
C SER A 601 11.32 25.09 12.43
N ILE A 602 11.56 26.27 12.98
CA ILE A 602 10.50 27.11 13.58
C ILE A 602 10.35 28.41 12.80
N THR A 603 9.11 28.66 12.36
CA THR A 603 8.71 29.91 11.69
C THR A 603 7.82 30.70 12.63
N THR A 604 8.09 31.98 12.77
CA THR A 604 7.24 32.90 13.57
C THR A 604 6.44 33.81 12.64
N VAL A 605 5.14 33.89 12.89
CA VAL A 605 4.24 34.83 12.18
C VAL A 605 3.63 35.80 13.18
N PRO A 606 3.47 37.10 12.77
CA PRO A 606 3.00 38.14 13.68
C PRO A 606 1.58 37.91 14.17
#